data_6ef81b79485bc77665e7c6093364fe23
#
_entry.id   6ef81b79485bc77665e7c6093364fe23
#
_cell.length_a   1.000
_cell.length_b   1.000
_cell.length_c   1.000
_cell.angle_alpha   90.00
_cell.angle_beta   90.00
_cell.angle_gamma   90.00
#
_symmetry.space_group_name_H-M   'P 1'
#
loop_
_entity.id
_entity.type
_entity.pdbx_description
1 polymer ?
#
loop_
_entity_poly.entity_id
_entity_poly.type
_entity_poly.pdbx_seq_one_letter_code
_entity_poly.pdbx_strand_id
1 'polypeptide(L)'
;MMRGTDEIVAVAEELLSKRFGGTQSLTDIEKLGGSGTAIVLRARVAPSPFLQQRSVVLKYTPATNDSMDDAALIREVVSYQFTTSLPKDVRPVPVLLAYDIDSRLLVISDSGEGETFADLLNYSGPEQRMQLLRNLGQSIGRMHAGTADREQHFDILLTRMLSRYPDTAELHEMRDASLLVSIDNGVELLSNADVQVPHVVRDFATDAQRRLASGQHRAFTPFDLSPDNIIYAERTQFLDYEWAGFRDSTFDVACVVAGFPQFLFPHTITDVEADAFIESWVREVNGIWPNVNNSVRLQARIVTALIGWALA
;
A
#
# COMPACT_ATOMS: atom_id res chain seq x y z
N MET A 1 -22.62 7.30 13.27
CA MET A 1 -23.49 6.10 13.39
C MET A 1 -22.95 5.07 12.42
N MET A 2 -22.75 3.81 12.83
CA MET A 2 -22.24 2.75 11.96
C MET A 2 -23.36 2.32 11.00
N ARG A 3 -23.10 2.33 9.67
CA ARG A 3 -24.10 1.91 8.66
C ARG A 3 -24.27 0.40 8.67
N GLY A 4 -25.50 -0.06 8.46
CA GLY A 4 -25.78 -1.47 8.23
C GLY A 4 -25.35 -1.93 6.82
N THR A 5 -25.24 -3.24 6.62
CA THR A 5 -24.87 -3.82 5.31
C THR A 5 -25.78 -3.31 4.18
N ASP A 6 -27.09 -3.29 4.39
CA ASP A 6 -28.06 -2.84 3.37
C ASP A 6 -27.87 -1.37 2.98
N GLU A 7 -27.53 -0.51 3.95
CA GLU A 7 -27.25 0.91 3.69
C GLU A 7 -25.94 1.08 2.89
N ILE A 8 -24.91 0.30 3.20
CA ILE A 8 -23.64 0.32 2.47
C ILE A 8 -23.86 -0.10 1.00
N VAL A 9 -24.64 -1.17 0.80
CA VAL A 9 -24.98 -1.68 -0.52
C VAL A 9 -25.78 -0.65 -1.31
N ALA A 10 -26.80 -0.05 -0.73
CA ALA A 10 -27.64 0.97 -1.40
C ALA A 10 -26.81 2.17 -1.86
N VAL A 11 -25.87 2.66 -1.03
CA VAL A 11 -24.96 3.75 -1.42
C VAL A 11 -24.04 3.31 -2.55
N ALA A 12 -23.52 2.09 -2.50
CA ALA A 12 -22.66 1.56 -3.57
C ALA A 12 -23.39 1.46 -4.91
N GLU A 13 -24.63 0.98 -4.92
CA GLU A 13 -25.50 0.91 -6.11
C GLU A 13 -25.75 2.29 -6.72
N GLU A 14 -26.01 3.30 -5.89
CA GLU A 14 -26.19 4.69 -6.32
C GLU A 14 -24.88 5.23 -6.96
N LEU A 15 -23.73 5.04 -6.30
CA LEU A 15 -22.45 5.48 -6.79
C LEU A 15 -22.07 4.82 -8.14
N LEU A 16 -22.29 3.51 -8.25
CA LEU A 16 -22.04 2.78 -9.49
C LEU A 16 -23.00 3.23 -10.59
N SER A 17 -24.28 3.43 -10.28
CA SER A 17 -25.28 3.91 -11.24
C SER A 17 -24.95 5.31 -11.76
N LYS A 18 -24.53 6.21 -10.87
CA LYS A 18 -24.08 7.56 -11.23
C LYS A 18 -22.82 7.56 -12.09
N ARG A 19 -21.90 6.63 -11.82
CA ARG A 19 -20.60 6.56 -12.50
C ARG A 19 -20.69 5.92 -13.89
N PHE A 20 -21.40 4.80 -13.99
CA PHE A 20 -21.43 3.97 -15.19
C PHE A 20 -22.70 4.16 -16.03
N GLY A 21 -23.76 4.71 -15.45
CA GLY A 21 -25.07 4.87 -16.09
C GLY A 21 -25.96 3.66 -15.87
N GLY A 22 -27.26 3.86 -16.14
CA GLY A 22 -28.30 2.86 -15.86
C GLY A 22 -28.45 2.58 -14.36
N THR A 23 -29.33 1.66 -14.01
CA THR A 23 -29.43 1.15 -12.64
C THR A 23 -28.46 0.00 -12.46
N GLN A 24 -27.55 0.13 -11.49
CA GLN A 24 -26.65 -0.94 -11.11
C GLN A 24 -27.18 -1.57 -9.80
N SER A 25 -27.26 -2.88 -9.77
CA SER A 25 -27.75 -3.62 -8.60
C SER A 25 -26.72 -4.65 -8.14
N LEU A 26 -26.61 -4.79 -6.83
CA LEU A 26 -25.68 -5.68 -6.17
C LEU A 26 -26.46 -6.80 -5.45
N THR A 27 -26.00 -8.03 -5.62
CA THR A 27 -26.59 -9.23 -5.05
C THR A 27 -25.52 -10.11 -4.41
N ASP A 28 -25.91 -11.18 -3.74
CA ASP A 28 -25.01 -12.17 -3.17
C ASP A 28 -23.93 -11.51 -2.28
N ILE A 29 -24.38 -10.73 -1.30
CA ILE A 29 -23.51 -9.97 -0.42
C ILE A 29 -22.80 -10.90 0.56
N GLU A 30 -21.48 -10.91 0.51
CA GLU A 30 -20.61 -11.67 1.40
C GLU A 30 -19.76 -10.72 2.23
N LYS A 31 -19.70 -10.91 3.55
CA LYS A 31 -18.78 -10.17 4.40
C LYS A 31 -17.39 -10.80 4.34
N LEU A 32 -16.41 -10.04 3.88
CA LEU A 32 -15.02 -10.46 3.90
C LEU A 32 -14.40 -10.18 5.26
N GLY A 33 -13.42 -11.01 5.64
CA GLY A 33 -12.62 -10.80 6.85
C GLY A 33 -11.69 -9.60 6.72
N GLY A 34 -11.16 -9.13 7.85
CA GLY A 34 -10.15 -8.06 7.94
C GLY A 34 -9.80 -7.81 9.40
N SER A 35 -8.59 -7.34 9.67
CA SER A 35 -8.09 -7.04 11.01
C SER A 35 -8.50 -5.65 11.53
N GLY A 36 -8.98 -4.77 10.65
CA GLY A 36 -9.31 -3.39 10.97
C GLY A 36 -10.77 -3.15 11.33
N THR A 37 -11.11 -1.88 11.54
CA THR A 37 -12.48 -1.40 11.83
C THR A 37 -13.37 -1.31 10.60
N ALA A 38 -12.79 -1.39 9.40
CA ALA A 38 -13.51 -1.30 8.14
C ALA A 38 -14.45 -2.50 7.93
N ILE A 39 -15.60 -2.23 7.33
CA ILE A 39 -16.52 -3.27 6.85
C ILE A 39 -16.21 -3.51 5.38
N VAL A 40 -15.78 -4.71 5.06
CA VAL A 40 -15.44 -5.12 3.70
C VAL A 40 -16.47 -6.14 3.22
N LEU A 41 -17.14 -5.84 2.12
CA LEU A 41 -18.17 -6.68 1.52
C LEU A 41 -17.80 -7.01 0.10
N ARG A 42 -17.95 -8.27 -0.31
CA ARG A 42 -17.99 -8.68 -1.70
C ARG A 42 -19.44 -8.69 -2.16
N ALA A 43 -19.70 -8.20 -3.35
CA ALA A 43 -21.03 -8.21 -3.93
C ALA A 43 -20.98 -8.61 -5.40
N ARG A 44 -21.92 -9.43 -5.85
CA ARG A 44 -22.09 -9.73 -7.27
C ARG A 44 -22.81 -8.58 -7.95
N VAL A 45 -22.35 -8.19 -9.14
CA VAL A 45 -23.01 -7.17 -9.96
C VAL A 45 -24.05 -7.85 -10.84
N ALA A 46 -25.29 -7.37 -10.80
CA ALA A 46 -26.33 -7.81 -11.73
C ALA A 46 -25.91 -7.50 -13.18
N PRO A 47 -26.26 -8.35 -14.16
CA PRO A 47 -25.86 -8.13 -15.55
C PRO A 47 -26.25 -6.74 -16.05
N SER A 48 -25.26 -5.98 -16.51
CA SER A 48 -25.45 -4.60 -16.98
C SER A 48 -24.57 -4.36 -18.21
N PRO A 49 -25.08 -3.70 -19.26
CA PRO A 49 -24.27 -3.35 -20.41
C PRO A 49 -23.24 -2.24 -20.12
N PHE A 50 -23.39 -1.55 -18.99
CA PHE A 50 -22.58 -0.37 -18.63
C PHE A 50 -21.42 -0.73 -17.68
N LEU A 51 -21.57 -1.78 -16.88
CA LEU A 51 -20.56 -2.24 -15.92
C LEU A 51 -20.19 -3.70 -16.22
N GLN A 52 -18.94 -3.91 -16.62
CA GLN A 52 -18.47 -5.23 -17.06
C GLN A 52 -17.97 -6.13 -15.91
N GLN A 53 -17.80 -5.57 -14.72
CA GLN A 53 -17.41 -6.34 -13.53
C GLN A 53 -18.52 -7.32 -13.16
N ARG A 54 -18.13 -8.55 -12.83
CA ARG A 54 -19.05 -9.59 -12.32
C ARG A 54 -19.29 -9.46 -10.83
N SER A 55 -18.28 -8.96 -10.13
CA SER A 55 -18.29 -8.71 -8.71
C SER A 55 -17.44 -7.47 -8.36
N VAL A 56 -17.74 -6.89 -7.23
CA VAL A 56 -17.06 -5.72 -6.67
C VAL A 56 -16.80 -5.94 -5.19
N VAL A 57 -15.82 -5.21 -4.66
CA VAL A 57 -15.56 -5.13 -3.22
C VAL A 57 -15.91 -3.73 -2.72
N LEU A 58 -16.69 -3.67 -1.66
CA LEU A 58 -17.10 -2.46 -0.96
C LEU A 58 -16.29 -2.35 0.32
N LYS A 59 -15.52 -1.28 0.48
CA LYS A 59 -14.81 -0.96 1.73
C LYS A 59 -15.46 0.26 2.36
N TYR A 60 -16.15 0.04 3.47
CA TYR A 60 -16.73 1.10 4.28
C TYR A 60 -15.88 1.29 5.54
N THR A 61 -15.36 2.50 5.74
CA THR A 61 -14.56 2.86 6.92
C THR A 61 -15.42 3.68 7.87
N PRO A 62 -15.89 3.11 9.00
CA PRO A 62 -16.73 3.85 9.95
C PRO A 62 -16.03 5.14 10.43
N ALA A 63 -16.83 6.18 10.69
CA ALA A 63 -16.28 7.37 11.32
C ALA A 63 -15.88 7.05 12.75
N THR A 64 -14.69 7.48 13.13
CA THR A 64 -14.15 7.41 14.50
C THR A 64 -14.13 8.81 15.11
N ASN A 65 -13.62 8.93 16.33
CA ASN A 65 -13.37 10.22 16.96
C ASN A 65 -11.94 10.75 16.63
N ASP A 66 -11.17 10.03 15.81
CA ASP A 66 -9.84 10.42 15.37
C ASP A 66 -9.93 11.05 13.96
N SER A 67 -9.60 12.32 13.85
CA SER A 67 -9.57 13.05 12.59
C SER A 67 -8.46 12.55 11.63
N MET A 68 -7.45 11.84 12.15
CA MET A 68 -6.42 11.21 11.34
C MET A 68 -6.99 10.12 10.42
N ASP A 69 -8.10 9.48 10.81
CA ASP A 69 -8.78 8.49 9.99
C ASP A 69 -9.45 9.11 8.74
N ASP A 70 -9.80 10.40 8.80
CA ASP A 70 -10.33 11.12 7.64
C ASP A 70 -9.21 11.40 6.62
N ALA A 71 -8.04 11.77 7.11
CA ALA A 71 -6.86 11.91 6.26
C ALA A 71 -6.42 10.57 5.66
N ALA A 72 -6.48 9.48 6.43
CA ALA A 72 -6.19 8.12 5.95
C ALA A 72 -7.12 7.71 4.81
N LEU A 73 -8.44 7.90 4.98
CA LEU A 73 -9.45 7.62 3.95
C LEU A 73 -9.21 8.42 2.66
N ILE A 74 -8.91 9.71 2.78
CA ILE A 74 -8.60 10.56 1.63
C ILE A 74 -7.33 10.07 0.92
N ARG A 75 -6.29 9.73 1.67
CA ARG A 75 -5.05 9.18 1.13
C ARG A 75 -5.30 7.88 0.37
N GLU A 76 -6.08 6.99 0.92
CA GLU A 76 -6.44 5.72 0.29
C GLU A 76 -7.21 5.95 -1.03
N VAL A 77 -8.21 6.83 -1.03
CA VAL A 77 -8.97 7.17 -2.24
C VAL A 77 -8.07 7.78 -3.32
N VAL A 78 -7.21 8.72 -2.97
CA VAL A 78 -6.28 9.35 -3.92
C VAL A 78 -5.30 8.31 -4.48
N SER A 79 -4.82 7.42 -3.66
CA SER A 79 -3.91 6.33 -4.06
C SER A 79 -4.57 5.37 -5.05
N TYR A 80 -5.82 4.98 -4.81
CA TYR A 80 -6.59 4.18 -5.76
C TYR A 80 -6.94 4.95 -7.04
N GLN A 81 -7.22 6.26 -6.98
CA GLN A 81 -7.41 7.09 -8.17
C GLN A 81 -6.14 7.11 -9.02
N PHE A 82 -5.01 7.35 -8.38
CA PHE A 82 -3.71 7.37 -9.04
C PHE A 82 -3.39 6.02 -9.70
N THR A 83 -3.43 4.93 -8.94
CA THR A 83 -3.11 3.60 -9.45
C THR A 83 -4.07 3.17 -10.57
N THR A 84 -5.37 3.48 -10.45
CA THR A 84 -6.37 3.19 -11.50
C THR A 84 -6.11 3.95 -12.79
N SER A 85 -5.47 5.13 -12.74
CA SER A 85 -5.14 5.94 -13.93
C SER A 85 -3.94 5.41 -14.72
N LEU A 86 -3.15 4.50 -14.14
CA LEU A 86 -1.96 3.96 -14.78
C LEU A 86 -2.29 3.05 -15.98
N PRO A 87 -1.37 2.90 -16.96
CA PRO A 87 -1.49 1.92 -18.04
C PRO A 87 -1.67 0.50 -17.49
N LYS A 88 -2.39 -0.36 -18.24
CA LYS A 88 -2.77 -1.71 -17.77
C LYS A 88 -1.59 -2.61 -17.41
N ASP A 89 -0.47 -2.46 -18.08
CA ASP A 89 0.75 -3.24 -17.90
C ASP A 89 1.48 -2.96 -16.58
N VAL A 90 1.35 -1.74 -16.07
CA VAL A 90 1.98 -1.30 -14.81
C VAL A 90 0.97 -1.03 -13.68
N ARG A 91 -0.32 -1.08 -14.01
CA ARG A 91 -1.40 -0.82 -13.06
C ARG A 91 -1.49 -1.93 -12.03
N PRO A 92 -1.31 -1.64 -10.73
CA PRO A 92 -1.64 -2.59 -9.68
C PRO A 92 -3.17 -2.82 -9.62
N VAL A 93 -3.58 -3.91 -9.04
CA VAL A 93 -4.96 -4.24 -8.75
C VAL A 93 -5.16 -4.26 -7.24
N PRO A 94 -6.37 -4.03 -6.75
CA PRO A 94 -7.62 -3.73 -7.47
C PRO A 94 -7.68 -2.29 -8.02
N VAL A 95 -8.66 -2.02 -8.90
CA VAL A 95 -8.91 -0.68 -9.45
C VAL A 95 -10.13 -0.03 -8.79
N LEU A 96 -10.10 1.30 -8.65
CA LEU A 96 -11.21 2.07 -8.11
C LEU A 96 -12.33 2.20 -9.14
N LEU A 97 -13.52 1.78 -8.77
CA LEU A 97 -14.72 1.88 -9.60
C LEU A 97 -15.56 3.11 -9.22
N ALA A 98 -15.78 3.34 -7.93
CA ALA A 98 -16.47 4.50 -7.42
C ALA A 98 -16.03 4.79 -5.99
N TYR A 99 -16.29 5.99 -5.49
CA TYR A 99 -16.08 6.35 -4.10
C TYR A 99 -16.95 7.53 -3.69
N ASP A 100 -17.14 7.66 -2.40
CA ASP A 100 -17.74 8.84 -1.78
C ASP A 100 -17.15 9.05 -0.38
N ILE A 101 -16.46 10.19 -0.19
CA ILE A 101 -15.77 10.51 1.07
C ILE A 101 -16.78 10.75 2.17
N ASP A 102 -17.89 11.47 1.87
CA ASP A 102 -18.92 11.81 2.88
C ASP A 102 -19.64 10.55 3.38
N SER A 103 -19.82 9.56 2.51
CA SER A 103 -20.33 8.24 2.86
C SER A 103 -19.26 7.26 3.36
N ARG A 104 -18.00 7.66 3.31
CA ARG A 104 -16.83 6.84 3.73
C ARG A 104 -16.74 5.48 3.02
N LEU A 105 -17.08 5.46 1.74
CA LEU A 105 -17.23 4.24 0.94
C LEU A 105 -16.35 4.26 -0.30
N LEU A 106 -15.58 3.19 -0.48
CA LEU A 106 -14.88 2.85 -1.70
C LEU A 106 -15.52 1.63 -2.34
N VAL A 107 -15.64 1.65 -3.66
CA VAL A 107 -16.01 0.50 -4.49
C VAL A 107 -14.85 0.19 -5.41
N ILE A 108 -14.25 -0.97 -5.24
CA ILE A 108 -13.09 -1.42 -6.01
C ILE A 108 -13.42 -2.69 -6.79
N SER A 109 -12.65 -2.99 -7.82
CA SER A 109 -12.81 -4.23 -8.57
C SER A 109 -12.53 -5.43 -7.66
N ASP A 110 -13.33 -6.48 -7.81
CA ASP A 110 -13.01 -7.77 -7.23
C ASP A 110 -12.06 -8.52 -8.17
N SER A 111 -10.94 -8.95 -7.67
CA SER A 111 -9.96 -9.73 -8.44
C SER A 111 -10.09 -11.24 -8.20
N GLY A 112 -11.22 -11.65 -7.65
CA GLY A 112 -11.54 -13.05 -7.38
C GLY A 112 -10.98 -13.57 -6.05
N GLU A 113 -11.09 -14.86 -5.88
CA GLU A 113 -10.55 -15.55 -4.73
C GLU A 113 -9.02 -15.58 -4.82
N GLY A 114 -8.37 -15.21 -3.74
CA GLY A 114 -6.93 -15.26 -3.58
C GLY A 114 -6.61 -15.47 -2.11
N GLU A 115 -5.40 -15.93 -1.85
CA GLU A 115 -4.92 -16.14 -0.49
C GLU A 115 -4.02 -14.97 -0.09
N THR A 116 -4.01 -14.65 1.19
CA THR A 116 -3.09 -13.63 1.69
C THR A 116 -1.65 -14.13 1.56
N PHE A 117 -0.75 -13.20 1.33
CA PHE A 117 0.68 -13.54 1.28
C PHE A 117 1.17 -14.06 2.64
N ALA A 118 0.55 -13.61 3.74
CA ALA A 118 0.79 -14.12 5.08
C ALA A 118 0.47 -15.62 5.19
N ASP A 119 -0.71 -16.04 4.74
CA ASP A 119 -1.12 -17.44 4.78
C ASP A 119 -0.20 -18.29 3.90
N LEU A 120 0.05 -17.83 2.66
CA LEU A 120 0.92 -18.54 1.72
C LEU A 120 2.33 -18.74 2.26
N LEU A 121 2.94 -17.73 2.87
CA LEU A 121 4.26 -17.86 3.48
C LEU A 121 4.26 -18.79 4.68
N ASN A 122 3.15 -18.90 5.43
CA ASN A 122 3.05 -19.73 6.61
C ASN A 122 3.06 -21.23 6.31
N TYR A 123 2.38 -21.66 5.24
CA TYR A 123 2.25 -23.09 4.96
C TYR A 123 3.01 -23.58 3.71
N SER A 124 3.61 -22.68 2.94
CA SER A 124 4.38 -23.06 1.76
C SER A 124 5.73 -23.65 2.12
N GLY A 125 6.13 -24.66 1.36
CA GLY A 125 7.49 -25.19 1.44
C GLY A 125 8.54 -24.21 0.84
N PRO A 126 9.83 -24.47 1.07
CA PRO A 126 10.92 -23.54 0.70
C PRO A 126 10.92 -23.12 -0.78
N GLU A 127 10.68 -24.04 -1.70
CA GLU A 127 10.66 -23.75 -3.14
C GLU A 127 9.48 -22.84 -3.51
N GLN A 128 8.31 -23.10 -2.95
CA GLN A 128 7.13 -22.29 -3.18
C GLN A 128 7.27 -20.89 -2.57
N ARG A 129 7.80 -20.78 -1.36
CA ARG A 129 8.12 -19.49 -0.70
C ARG A 129 9.06 -18.66 -1.57
N MET A 130 10.11 -19.28 -2.08
CA MET A 130 11.05 -18.65 -3.02
C MET A 130 10.34 -18.09 -4.26
N GLN A 131 9.41 -18.86 -4.84
CA GLN A 131 8.67 -18.42 -6.02
C GLN A 131 7.68 -17.29 -5.69
N LEU A 132 7.02 -17.34 -4.54
CA LEU A 132 6.15 -16.27 -4.05
C LEU A 132 6.92 -14.96 -3.88
N LEU A 133 8.10 -15.01 -3.27
CA LEU A 133 8.94 -13.83 -3.07
C LEU A 133 9.50 -13.28 -4.40
N ARG A 134 9.86 -14.12 -5.35
CA ARG A 134 10.21 -13.66 -6.71
C ARG A 134 9.05 -12.94 -7.39
N ASN A 135 7.84 -13.49 -7.30
CA ASN A 135 6.65 -12.88 -7.89
C ASN A 135 6.30 -11.54 -7.21
N LEU A 136 6.47 -11.47 -5.88
CA LEU A 136 6.29 -10.22 -5.14
C LEU A 136 7.32 -9.17 -5.57
N GLY A 137 8.61 -9.54 -5.65
CA GLY A 137 9.68 -8.66 -6.12
C GLY A 137 9.40 -8.12 -7.53
N GLN A 138 8.93 -8.98 -8.42
CA GLN A 138 8.53 -8.57 -9.76
C GLN A 138 7.33 -7.59 -9.73
N SER A 139 6.31 -7.87 -8.93
CA SER A 139 5.10 -7.04 -8.87
C SER A 139 5.36 -5.66 -8.29
N ILE A 140 6.14 -5.58 -7.19
CA ILE A 140 6.59 -4.32 -6.58
C ILE A 140 7.51 -3.57 -7.54
N GLY A 141 8.45 -4.28 -8.16
CA GLY A 141 9.38 -3.69 -9.13
C GLY A 141 8.66 -3.06 -10.32
N ARG A 142 7.66 -3.71 -10.90
CA ARG A 142 6.83 -3.16 -11.99
C ARG A 142 6.07 -1.91 -11.56
N MET A 143 5.49 -1.93 -10.35
CA MET A 143 4.81 -0.77 -9.80
C MET A 143 5.78 0.40 -9.63
N HIS A 144 6.95 0.17 -9.04
CA HIS A 144 7.97 1.21 -8.86
C HIS A 144 8.48 1.74 -10.21
N ALA A 145 8.86 0.87 -11.13
CA ALA A 145 9.33 1.28 -12.46
C ALA A 145 8.26 2.06 -13.24
N GLY A 146 7.01 1.62 -13.15
CA GLY A 146 5.89 2.26 -13.86
C GLY A 146 5.45 3.59 -13.27
N THR A 147 5.90 3.94 -12.06
CA THR A 147 5.48 5.16 -11.35
C THR A 147 6.62 6.14 -11.05
N ALA A 148 7.87 5.80 -11.32
CA ALA A 148 9.06 6.56 -10.93
C ALA A 148 9.02 8.06 -11.27
N ASP A 149 8.45 8.45 -12.42
CA ASP A 149 8.39 9.86 -12.86
C ASP A 149 6.97 10.44 -12.76
N ARG A 150 6.09 9.87 -11.94
CA ARG A 150 4.67 10.24 -11.90
C ARG A 150 4.22 10.92 -10.61
N GLU A 151 5.16 11.33 -9.75
CA GLU A 151 4.87 11.98 -8.46
C GLU A 151 3.96 13.20 -8.63
N GLN A 152 4.26 14.07 -9.60
CA GLN A 152 3.45 15.26 -9.87
C GLN A 152 1.97 14.91 -10.18
N HIS A 153 1.71 13.79 -10.83
CA HIS A 153 0.33 13.36 -11.09
C HIS A 153 -0.40 12.98 -9.79
N PHE A 154 0.28 12.28 -8.89
CA PHE A 154 -0.26 11.98 -7.57
C PHE A 154 -0.54 13.26 -6.77
N ASP A 155 0.40 14.20 -6.75
CA ASP A 155 0.27 15.48 -6.04
C ASP A 155 -0.90 16.31 -6.55
N ILE A 156 -1.15 16.33 -7.86
CA ILE A 156 -2.32 16.99 -8.45
C ILE A 156 -3.63 16.38 -7.94
N LEU A 157 -3.71 15.05 -7.87
CA LEU A 157 -4.90 14.36 -7.35
C LEU A 157 -5.11 14.66 -5.86
N LEU A 158 -4.03 14.61 -5.07
CA LEU A 158 -4.08 14.92 -3.64
C LEU A 158 -4.49 16.38 -3.41
N THR A 159 -3.84 17.34 -4.07
CA THR A 159 -4.16 18.77 -3.96
C THR A 159 -5.62 19.05 -4.31
N ARG A 160 -6.15 18.40 -5.37
CA ARG A 160 -7.57 18.53 -5.74
C ARG A 160 -8.48 18.00 -4.64
N MET A 161 -8.11 16.88 -4.01
CA MET A 161 -8.91 16.30 -2.94
C MET A 161 -8.87 17.20 -1.69
N LEU A 162 -7.69 17.66 -1.28
CA LEU A 162 -7.53 18.57 -0.13
C LEU A 162 -8.24 19.92 -0.34
N SER A 163 -8.34 20.41 -1.58
CA SER A 163 -9.13 21.62 -1.89
C SER A 163 -10.62 21.42 -1.65
N ARG A 164 -11.13 20.18 -1.70
CA ARG A 164 -12.52 19.81 -1.40
C ARG A 164 -12.76 19.54 0.09
N TYR A 165 -11.73 19.09 0.79
CA TYR A 165 -11.72 18.71 2.20
C TYR A 165 -10.59 19.45 2.94
N PRO A 166 -10.63 20.79 3.02
CA PRO A 166 -9.50 21.60 3.50
C PRO A 166 -9.12 21.32 4.95
N ASP A 167 -10.08 20.90 5.78
CA ASP A 167 -9.86 20.58 7.20
C ASP A 167 -8.92 19.39 7.41
N THR A 168 -8.66 18.61 6.34
CA THR A 168 -7.74 17.45 6.42
C THR A 168 -6.33 17.76 5.92
N ALA A 169 -6.07 18.95 5.38
CA ALA A 169 -4.78 19.29 4.76
C ALA A 169 -3.61 19.20 5.78
N GLU A 170 -3.78 19.83 6.95
CA GLU A 170 -2.79 19.80 8.03
C GLU A 170 -2.56 18.36 8.55
N LEU A 171 -3.62 17.56 8.61
CA LEU A 171 -3.54 16.16 9.04
C LEU A 171 -2.71 15.30 8.08
N HIS A 172 -2.77 15.57 6.77
CA HIS A 172 -1.90 14.90 5.80
C HIS A 172 -0.43 15.25 6.01
N GLU A 173 -0.12 16.53 6.23
CA GLU A 173 1.24 16.97 6.53
C GLU A 173 1.75 16.34 7.84
N MET A 174 0.91 16.28 8.87
CA MET A 174 1.24 15.62 10.14
C MET A 174 1.50 14.13 9.96
N ARG A 175 0.71 13.40 9.15
CA ARG A 175 0.94 11.98 8.84
C ARG A 175 2.27 11.76 8.14
N ASP A 176 2.59 12.55 7.13
CA ASP A 176 3.87 12.42 6.41
C ASP A 176 5.05 12.81 7.33
N ALA A 177 4.90 13.84 8.16
CA ALA A 177 5.91 14.23 9.13
C ALA A 177 6.11 13.17 10.24
N SER A 178 5.05 12.48 10.66
CA SER A 178 5.13 11.45 11.71
C SER A 178 6.09 10.32 11.36
N LEU A 179 6.21 9.96 10.08
CA LEU A 179 7.16 8.94 9.61
C LEU A 179 8.63 9.37 9.81
N LEU A 180 8.91 10.66 9.73
CA LEU A 180 10.26 11.18 9.96
C LEU A 180 10.54 11.28 11.46
N VAL A 181 9.56 11.78 12.22
CA VAL A 181 9.66 11.94 13.67
C VAL A 181 9.76 10.58 14.38
N SER A 182 9.11 9.53 13.88
CA SER A 182 9.20 8.20 14.47
C SER A 182 10.63 7.67 14.51
N ILE A 183 11.45 7.94 13.49
CA ILE A 183 12.87 7.55 13.45
C ILE A 183 13.68 8.25 14.55
N ASP A 184 13.44 9.56 14.78
CA ASP A 184 14.09 10.30 15.86
C ASP A 184 13.64 9.79 17.23
N ASN A 185 12.34 9.54 17.39
CA ASN A 185 11.78 8.98 18.62
C ASN A 185 12.39 7.61 18.94
N GLY A 186 12.63 6.76 17.93
CA GLY A 186 13.30 5.47 18.11
C GLY A 186 14.71 5.61 18.65
N VAL A 187 15.48 6.56 18.13
CA VAL A 187 16.82 6.88 18.66
C VAL A 187 16.76 7.37 20.12
N GLU A 188 15.76 8.21 20.44
CA GLU A 188 15.56 8.69 21.81
C GLU A 188 15.12 7.57 22.76
N LEU A 189 14.20 6.70 22.33
CA LEU A 189 13.75 5.55 23.12
C LEU A 189 14.91 4.62 23.47
N LEU A 190 15.78 4.30 22.52
CA LEU A 190 16.98 3.51 22.78
C LEU A 190 17.91 4.20 23.76
N SER A 191 18.12 5.51 23.60
CA SER A 191 18.97 6.29 24.50
C SER A 191 18.40 6.34 25.92
N ASN A 192 17.09 6.47 26.06
CA ASN A 192 16.38 6.47 27.36
C ASN A 192 16.38 5.10 28.03
N ALA A 193 16.57 4.03 27.25
CA ALA A 193 16.74 2.65 27.74
C ALA A 193 18.21 2.29 28.03
N ASP A 194 19.10 3.27 28.12
CA ASP A 194 20.54 3.09 28.29
C ASP A 194 21.24 2.29 27.19
N VAL A 195 20.62 2.19 26.03
CA VAL A 195 21.23 1.58 24.85
C VAL A 195 22.02 2.63 24.08
N GLN A 196 23.34 2.45 24.04
CA GLN A 196 24.19 3.36 23.27
C GLN A 196 23.98 3.14 21.76
N VAL A 197 23.41 4.14 21.09
CA VAL A 197 23.28 4.15 19.63
C VAL A 197 24.58 4.65 19.01
N PRO A 198 25.34 3.80 18.28
CA PRO A 198 26.58 4.20 17.63
C PRO A 198 26.37 5.37 16.66
N HIS A 199 27.39 6.22 16.48
CA HIS A 199 27.32 7.39 15.59
C HIS A 199 26.92 6.98 14.15
N VAL A 200 27.47 5.89 13.64
CA VAL A 200 27.15 5.37 12.33
C VAL A 200 25.66 5.01 12.16
N VAL A 201 24.99 4.53 13.21
CA VAL A 201 23.55 4.22 13.16
C VAL A 201 22.75 5.53 13.12
N ARG A 202 23.17 6.57 13.83
CA ARG A 202 22.55 7.91 13.76
C ARG A 202 22.70 8.54 12.37
N ASP A 203 23.86 8.34 11.72
CA ASP A 203 24.09 8.80 10.35
C ASP A 203 23.14 8.09 9.37
N PHE A 204 22.96 6.77 9.51
CA PHE A 204 22.00 6.00 8.74
C PHE A 204 20.54 6.44 9.02
N ALA A 205 20.18 6.73 10.27
CA ALA A 205 18.86 7.24 10.63
C ALA A 205 18.57 8.58 9.92
N THR A 206 19.52 9.51 9.94
CA THR A 206 19.44 10.79 9.24
C THR A 206 19.32 10.61 7.71
N ASP A 207 20.09 9.66 7.14
CA ASP A 207 19.98 9.34 5.70
C ASP A 207 18.63 8.70 5.36
N ALA A 208 18.07 7.87 6.25
CA ALA A 208 16.75 7.27 6.09
C ALA A 208 15.64 8.34 6.04
N GLN A 209 15.63 9.28 7.00
CA GLN A 209 14.71 10.42 7.01
C GLN A 209 14.81 11.24 5.72
N ARG A 210 16.03 11.57 5.31
CA ARG A 210 16.26 12.32 4.07
C ARG A 210 15.71 11.58 2.85
N ARG A 211 15.83 10.26 2.78
CA ARG A 211 15.33 9.43 1.68
C ARG A 211 13.81 9.30 1.68
N LEU A 212 13.18 9.26 2.85
CA LEU A 212 11.72 9.30 2.96
C LEU A 212 11.17 10.62 2.42
N ALA A 213 11.81 11.75 2.77
CA ALA A 213 11.37 13.07 2.36
C ALA A 213 11.75 13.41 0.90
N SER A 214 12.98 13.04 0.49
CA SER A 214 13.53 13.40 -0.82
C SER A 214 14.57 12.37 -1.26
N GLY A 215 14.53 11.89 -2.47
CA GLY A 215 15.48 10.89 -2.96
C GLY A 215 15.41 10.74 -4.47
N GLN A 216 16.38 10.04 -5.06
CA GLN A 216 16.44 9.82 -6.51
C GLN A 216 15.64 8.59 -6.98
N HIS A 217 15.32 7.66 -6.07
CA HIS A 217 14.59 6.42 -6.38
C HIS A 217 13.15 6.51 -5.87
N ARG A 218 12.51 7.64 -6.11
CA ARG A 218 11.12 7.86 -5.70
C ARG A 218 10.16 7.19 -6.67
N ALA A 219 9.26 6.43 -6.11
CA ALA A 219 8.16 5.80 -6.81
C ALA A 219 6.92 5.80 -5.91
N PHE A 220 5.79 5.43 -6.44
CA PHE A 220 4.62 5.13 -5.62
C PHE A 220 4.88 3.87 -4.82
N THR A 221 4.82 4.01 -3.50
CA THR A 221 4.99 2.94 -2.52
C THR A 221 3.70 2.76 -1.74
N PRO A 222 3.18 1.54 -1.57
CA PRO A 222 2.12 1.25 -0.60
C PRO A 222 2.54 1.63 0.81
N PHE A 223 3.80 1.48 1.13
CA PHE A 223 4.51 1.72 2.38
C PHE A 223 4.10 0.76 3.50
N ASP A 224 2.81 0.53 3.71
CA ASP A 224 2.33 -0.56 4.55
C ASP A 224 2.15 -1.84 3.73
N LEU A 225 3.24 -2.55 3.53
CA LEU A 225 3.29 -3.85 2.85
C LEU A 225 3.02 -5.01 3.82
N SER A 226 2.07 -4.84 4.75
CA SER A 226 1.67 -5.96 5.60
C SER A 226 1.27 -7.17 4.73
N PRO A 227 1.75 -8.39 5.02
CA PRO A 227 1.54 -9.53 4.12
C PRO A 227 0.08 -10.01 4.07
N ASP A 228 -0.77 -9.58 5.00
CA ASP A 228 -2.23 -9.74 4.96
C ASP A 228 -2.92 -8.74 4.02
N ASN A 229 -2.25 -7.62 3.69
CA ASN A 229 -2.68 -6.64 2.67
C ASN A 229 -2.21 -7.01 1.24
N ILE A 230 -1.52 -8.12 1.08
CA ILE A 230 -1.06 -8.61 -0.23
C ILE A 230 -1.82 -9.89 -0.56
N ILE A 231 -2.66 -9.83 -1.59
CA ILE A 231 -3.42 -10.99 -2.06
C ILE A 231 -2.73 -11.58 -3.29
N TYR A 232 -2.48 -12.88 -3.24
CA TYR A 232 -1.93 -13.64 -4.35
C TYR A 232 -3.06 -14.37 -5.08
N ALA A 233 -3.32 -13.94 -6.30
CA ALA A 233 -4.29 -14.49 -7.21
C ALA A 233 -3.64 -14.63 -8.60
N GLU A 234 -4.37 -14.51 -9.70
CA GLU A 234 -3.78 -14.41 -11.05
C GLU A 234 -2.74 -13.29 -11.16
N ARG A 235 -2.95 -12.21 -10.40
CA ARG A 235 -2.02 -11.08 -10.24
C ARG A 235 -1.89 -10.77 -8.76
N THR A 236 -0.69 -10.38 -8.33
CA THR A 236 -0.50 -9.85 -6.97
C THR A 236 -1.29 -8.55 -6.82
N GLN A 237 -2.07 -8.47 -5.76
CA GLN A 237 -2.90 -7.33 -5.42
C GLN A 237 -2.34 -6.68 -4.16
N PHE A 238 -2.37 -5.34 -4.13
CA PHE A 238 -2.01 -4.57 -2.97
C PHE A 238 -3.26 -3.86 -2.46
N LEU A 239 -3.57 -4.07 -1.20
CA LEU A 239 -4.72 -3.48 -0.52
C LEU A 239 -4.24 -2.43 0.49
N ASP A 240 -5.17 -1.63 0.97
CA ASP A 240 -4.95 -0.70 2.07
C ASP A 240 -3.87 0.36 1.82
N TYR A 241 -4.18 1.30 0.93
CA TYR A 241 -3.26 2.37 0.53
C TYR A 241 -3.30 3.61 1.45
N GLU A 242 -3.72 3.48 2.69
CA GLU A 242 -3.86 4.62 3.60
C GLU A 242 -2.53 5.32 3.94
N TRP A 243 -1.41 4.61 3.84
CA TRP A 243 -0.05 5.13 4.01
C TRP A 243 0.69 5.35 2.68
N ALA A 244 0.08 5.03 1.55
CA ALA A 244 0.73 5.09 0.27
C ALA A 244 1.13 6.53 -0.12
N GLY A 245 2.18 6.63 -0.94
CA GLY A 245 2.69 7.89 -1.45
C GLY A 245 4.00 7.71 -2.19
N PHE A 246 4.61 8.82 -2.58
CA PHE A 246 5.91 8.79 -3.25
C PHE A 246 7.05 8.87 -2.24
N ARG A 247 7.86 7.81 -2.16
CA ARG A 247 9.02 7.69 -1.27
C ARG A 247 10.14 6.93 -1.95
N ASP A 248 11.32 6.84 -1.31
CA ASP A 248 12.39 5.97 -1.80
C ASP A 248 11.91 4.50 -1.79
N SER A 249 11.87 3.90 -2.97
CA SER A 249 11.36 2.55 -3.21
C SER A 249 12.09 1.45 -2.42
N THR A 250 13.30 1.73 -1.92
CA THR A 250 14.06 0.77 -1.10
C THR A 250 13.43 0.54 0.28
N PHE A 251 12.51 1.40 0.75
CA PHE A 251 11.77 1.14 1.98
C PHE A 251 10.80 -0.05 1.84
N ASP A 252 10.13 -0.18 0.70
CA ASP A 252 9.30 -1.36 0.42
C ASP A 252 10.17 -2.62 0.29
N VAL A 253 11.34 -2.51 -0.36
CA VAL A 253 12.30 -3.61 -0.44
C VAL A 253 12.77 -4.02 0.96
N ALA A 254 13.14 -3.06 1.79
CA ALA A 254 13.59 -3.30 3.15
C ALA A 254 12.49 -3.91 4.03
N CYS A 255 11.24 -3.49 3.88
CA CYS A 255 10.09 -4.06 4.59
C CYS A 255 9.98 -5.57 4.35
N VAL A 256 10.06 -6.01 3.09
CA VAL A 256 10.01 -7.44 2.74
C VAL A 256 11.23 -8.19 3.28
N VAL A 257 12.43 -7.65 3.07
CA VAL A 257 13.70 -8.27 3.53
C VAL A 257 13.75 -8.40 5.06
N ALA A 258 13.19 -7.42 5.79
CA ALA A 258 13.06 -7.48 7.25
C ALA A 258 12.02 -8.50 7.74
N GLY A 259 11.27 -9.13 6.84
CA GLY A 259 10.18 -10.04 7.19
C GLY A 259 8.91 -9.34 7.64
N PHE A 260 8.60 -8.19 7.04
CA PHE A 260 7.38 -7.42 7.29
C PHE A 260 7.26 -6.96 8.76
N PRO A 261 8.06 -5.98 9.20
CA PRO A 261 8.23 -5.65 10.62
C PRO A 261 6.95 -5.16 11.31
N GLN A 262 5.96 -4.66 10.59
CA GLN A 262 4.65 -4.28 11.13
C GLN A 262 3.74 -5.48 11.41
N PHE A 263 4.08 -6.65 10.88
CA PHE A 263 3.31 -7.88 11.02
C PHE A 263 4.10 -8.90 11.83
N LEU A 264 3.50 -9.45 12.89
CA LEU A 264 4.12 -10.50 13.69
C LEU A 264 4.17 -11.80 12.89
N PHE A 265 5.17 -11.91 12.03
CA PHE A 265 5.33 -13.05 11.15
C PHE A 265 6.21 -14.12 11.82
N PRO A 266 5.74 -15.37 11.92
CA PRO A 266 6.45 -16.41 12.67
C PRO A 266 7.69 -16.98 11.96
N HIS A 267 7.84 -16.69 10.66
CA HIS A 267 8.93 -17.19 9.84
C HIS A 267 9.80 -16.06 9.32
N THR A 268 11.08 -16.14 9.62
CA THR A 268 12.06 -15.20 9.06
C THR A 268 12.21 -15.40 7.55
N ILE A 269 12.42 -14.32 6.83
CA ILE A 269 12.89 -14.37 5.45
C ILE A 269 14.38 -14.72 5.49
N THR A 270 14.78 -15.80 4.84
CA THR A 270 16.17 -16.24 4.75
C THR A 270 16.95 -15.36 3.75
N ASP A 271 18.28 -15.32 3.88
CA ASP A 271 19.13 -14.56 2.94
C ASP A 271 18.90 -14.96 1.48
N VAL A 272 18.71 -16.26 1.21
CA VAL A 272 18.46 -16.78 -0.14
C VAL A 272 17.10 -16.32 -0.68
N GLU A 273 16.07 -16.26 0.18
CA GLU A 273 14.75 -15.74 -0.16
C GLU A 273 14.80 -14.22 -0.40
N ALA A 274 15.51 -13.49 0.44
CA ALA A 274 15.74 -12.06 0.29
C ALA A 274 16.47 -11.72 -1.02
N ASP A 275 17.53 -12.46 -1.35
CA ASP A 275 18.27 -12.30 -2.59
C ASP A 275 17.38 -12.56 -3.81
N ALA A 276 16.55 -13.62 -3.79
CA ALA A 276 15.65 -13.95 -4.88
C ALA A 276 14.59 -12.86 -5.11
N PHE A 277 14.07 -12.26 -4.03
CA PHE A 277 13.16 -11.12 -4.08
C PHE A 277 13.86 -9.89 -4.66
N ILE A 278 15.05 -9.52 -4.14
CA ILE A 278 15.83 -8.36 -4.58
C ILE A 278 16.20 -8.48 -6.06
N GLU A 279 16.70 -9.64 -6.50
CA GLU A 279 17.03 -9.87 -7.90
C GLU A 279 15.84 -9.67 -8.83
N SER A 280 14.64 -10.13 -8.41
CA SER A 280 13.44 -9.99 -9.20
C SER A 280 12.99 -8.53 -9.28
N TRP A 281 13.08 -7.79 -8.18
CA TRP A 281 12.82 -6.36 -8.13
C TRP A 281 13.82 -5.57 -9.01
N VAL A 282 15.12 -5.85 -8.90
CA VAL A 282 16.17 -5.19 -9.69
C VAL A 282 15.92 -5.36 -11.19
N ARG A 283 15.51 -6.53 -11.66
CA ARG A 283 15.21 -6.77 -13.09
C ARG A 283 14.16 -5.81 -13.63
N GLU A 284 13.17 -5.47 -12.85
CA GLU A 284 12.08 -4.56 -13.27
C GLU A 284 12.51 -3.08 -13.22
N VAL A 285 13.33 -2.68 -12.25
CA VAL A 285 13.66 -1.25 -12.03
C VAL A 285 14.99 -0.81 -12.67
N ASN A 286 15.85 -1.72 -13.12
CA ASN A 286 17.18 -1.39 -13.61
C ASN A 286 17.17 -0.49 -14.87
N GLY A 287 16.11 -0.55 -15.67
CA GLY A 287 15.92 0.31 -16.83
C GLY A 287 15.67 1.78 -16.46
N ILE A 288 15.09 2.02 -15.29
CA ILE A 288 14.80 3.36 -14.77
C ILE A 288 15.95 3.84 -13.87
N TRP A 289 16.48 2.97 -13.04
CA TRP A 289 17.58 3.27 -12.11
C TRP A 289 18.78 2.34 -12.31
N PRO A 290 19.64 2.56 -13.33
CA PRO A 290 20.75 1.64 -13.65
C PRO A 290 21.74 1.42 -12.51
N ASN A 291 21.82 2.34 -11.56
CA ASN A 291 22.71 2.24 -10.40
C ASN A 291 22.30 1.15 -9.39
N VAL A 292 21.08 0.59 -9.47
CA VAL A 292 20.68 -0.57 -8.65
C VAL A 292 21.45 -1.86 -9.02
N ASN A 293 22.04 -1.90 -10.21
CA ASN A 293 22.92 -3.00 -10.62
C ASN A 293 24.25 -3.05 -9.83
N ASN A 294 24.61 -1.96 -9.14
CA ASN A 294 25.74 -1.97 -8.23
C ASN A 294 25.29 -2.53 -6.87
N SER A 295 25.58 -3.80 -6.62
CA SER A 295 25.14 -4.53 -5.42
C SER A 295 25.57 -3.86 -4.11
N VAL A 296 26.79 -3.31 -4.04
CA VAL A 296 27.28 -2.63 -2.83
C VAL A 296 26.46 -1.36 -2.53
N ARG A 297 26.15 -0.57 -3.56
CA ARG A 297 25.33 0.63 -3.40
C ARG A 297 23.87 0.30 -3.05
N LEU A 298 23.33 -0.73 -3.67
CA LEU A 298 21.97 -1.18 -3.38
C LEU A 298 21.88 -1.71 -1.95
N GLN A 299 22.80 -2.56 -1.52
CA GLN A 299 22.85 -3.05 -0.14
C GLN A 299 22.95 -1.91 0.88
N ALA A 300 23.79 -0.90 0.63
CA ALA A 300 23.89 0.26 1.52
C ALA A 300 22.54 1.02 1.63
N ARG A 301 21.79 1.13 0.54
CA ARG A 301 20.46 1.75 0.54
C ARG A 301 19.44 0.91 1.31
N ILE A 302 19.44 -0.41 1.10
CA ILE A 302 18.54 -1.33 1.82
C ILE A 302 18.86 -1.27 3.32
N VAL A 303 20.14 -1.28 3.72
CA VAL A 303 20.55 -1.13 5.13
C VAL A 303 20.06 0.21 5.71
N THR A 304 20.17 1.31 4.96
CA THR A 304 19.62 2.61 5.40
C THR A 304 18.12 2.50 5.66
N ALA A 305 17.36 1.90 4.76
CA ALA A 305 15.91 1.74 4.91
C ALA A 305 15.56 0.76 6.05
N LEU A 306 16.34 -0.33 6.23
CA LEU A 306 16.17 -1.26 7.37
C LEU A 306 16.36 -0.56 8.72
N ILE A 307 17.38 0.30 8.83
CA ILE A 307 17.59 1.11 10.04
C ILE A 307 16.43 2.08 10.26
N GLY A 308 15.93 2.70 9.17
CA GLY A 308 14.72 3.53 9.23
C GLY A 308 13.54 2.75 9.80
N TRP A 309 13.25 1.55 9.31
CA TRP A 309 12.19 0.68 9.81
C TRP A 309 12.40 0.21 11.25
N ALA A 310 13.63 -0.08 11.64
CA ALA A 310 13.94 -0.54 12.99
C ALA A 310 13.79 0.55 14.05
N LEU A 311 13.85 1.82 13.65
CA LEU A 311 13.73 2.97 14.53
C LEU A 311 12.33 3.60 14.53
N ALA A 312 11.55 3.40 13.45
CA ALA A 312 10.19 3.91 13.31
C ALA A 312 9.17 3.02 14.02
#